data_0b2dfa07480a0dcd3bfd27133e83378a
#
_entry.id   0b2dfa07480a0dcd3bfd27133e83378a
#
_cell.length_a   1.000
_cell.length_b   1.000
_cell.length_c   1.000
_cell.angle_alpha   90.00
_cell.angle_beta   90.00
_cell.angle_gamma   90.00
#
_symmetry.space_group_name_H-M   'P 1'
#
loop_
_entity.id
_entity.type
_entity.pdbx_description
1 polymer ?
#
loop_
_entity_poly.entity_id
_entity_poly.type
_entity_poly.pdbx_seq_one_letter_code
_entity_poly.pdbx_strand_id
1 'polypeptide(L)'
;MSDVLLFVTLFCVVPVIIFGLVAYGLIQRMYRFQEVLADGVETEAVVVRKYERSPSFGWRKRVAFEYRDASGTVHRKDEAVFPSKYDRLQVGDTIKVLYSAKRPYVYAFKEAVEQSRAAMAREKERQHDQSSSDTP
;
A
#
# COMPACT_ATOMS: atom_id res chain seq x y z
N MET A 1 -41.32 21.30 -10.15
CA MET A 1 -40.76 21.24 -8.77
C MET A 1 -40.06 19.89 -8.47
N SER A 2 -40.61 18.77 -8.92
CA SER A 2 -40.01 17.44 -8.72
C SER A 2 -38.62 17.28 -9.38
N ASP A 3 -38.46 17.82 -10.59
CA ASP A 3 -37.20 17.68 -11.35
C ASP A 3 -36.02 18.45 -10.74
N VAL A 4 -36.25 19.62 -10.18
CA VAL A 4 -35.25 20.42 -9.50
C VAL A 4 -34.81 19.74 -8.20
N LEU A 5 -35.76 19.19 -7.45
CA LEU A 5 -35.47 18.44 -6.23
C LEU A 5 -34.65 17.16 -6.53
N LEU A 6 -34.97 16.49 -7.63
CA LEU A 6 -34.28 15.30 -8.09
C LEU A 6 -32.84 15.64 -8.54
N PHE A 7 -32.66 16.77 -9.25
CA PHE A 7 -31.32 17.25 -9.64
C PHE A 7 -30.47 17.64 -8.44
N VAL A 8 -31.03 18.35 -7.46
CA VAL A 8 -30.30 18.77 -6.25
C VAL A 8 -29.92 17.54 -5.40
N THR A 9 -30.82 16.59 -5.23
CA THR A 9 -30.52 15.35 -4.48
C THR A 9 -29.44 14.52 -5.19
N LEU A 10 -29.53 14.38 -6.49
CA LEU A 10 -28.53 13.63 -7.27
C LEU A 10 -27.16 14.31 -7.19
N PHE A 11 -27.12 15.63 -7.27
CA PHE A 11 -25.87 16.40 -7.24
C PHE A 11 -25.19 16.42 -5.86
N CYS A 12 -25.96 16.30 -4.77
CA CYS A 12 -25.43 16.24 -3.42
C CYS A 12 -25.11 14.81 -2.94
N VAL A 13 -25.96 13.83 -3.29
CA VAL A 13 -25.82 12.46 -2.78
C VAL A 13 -24.72 11.68 -3.51
N VAL A 14 -24.59 11.86 -4.81
CA VAL A 14 -23.56 11.13 -5.60
C VAL A 14 -22.15 11.43 -5.14
N PRO A 15 -21.71 12.69 -4.97
CA PRO A 15 -20.35 12.96 -4.48
C PRO A 15 -20.10 12.46 -3.06
N VAL A 16 -21.10 12.48 -2.18
CA VAL A 16 -20.99 11.95 -0.83
C VAL A 16 -20.76 10.44 -0.84
N ILE A 17 -21.48 9.71 -1.69
CA ILE A 17 -21.31 8.26 -1.85
C ILE A 17 -19.91 7.95 -2.41
N ILE A 18 -19.46 8.68 -3.45
CA ILE A 18 -18.14 8.50 -4.06
C ILE A 18 -17.06 8.77 -3.02
N PHE A 19 -17.17 9.87 -2.27
CA PHE A 19 -16.22 10.21 -1.21
C PHE A 19 -16.18 9.15 -0.11
N GLY A 20 -17.33 8.63 0.30
CA GLY A 20 -17.45 7.54 1.27
C GLY A 20 -16.77 6.26 0.80
N LEU A 21 -16.96 5.88 -0.47
CA LEU A 21 -16.32 4.69 -1.06
C LEU A 21 -14.80 4.85 -1.17
N VAL A 22 -14.33 6.04 -1.57
CA VAL A 22 -12.89 6.34 -1.64
C VAL A 22 -12.27 6.32 -0.24
N ALA A 23 -12.90 6.97 0.73
CA ALA A 23 -12.43 6.96 2.12
C ALA A 23 -12.40 5.54 2.70
N TYR A 24 -13.41 4.74 2.45
CA TYR A 24 -13.46 3.34 2.86
C TYR A 24 -12.31 2.52 2.26
N GLY A 25 -12.03 2.70 0.96
CA GLY A 25 -10.92 2.03 0.29
C GLY A 25 -9.54 2.40 0.86
N LEU A 26 -9.34 3.70 1.19
CA LEU A 26 -8.11 4.18 1.82
C LEU A 26 -7.92 3.63 3.23
N ILE A 27 -8.99 3.60 4.02
CA ILE A 27 -8.98 3.04 5.38
C ILE A 27 -8.65 1.54 5.34
N GLN A 28 -9.28 0.78 4.46
CA GLN A 28 -8.98 -0.64 4.26
C GLN A 28 -7.52 -0.90 3.88
N ARG A 29 -6.97 -0.05 3.02
CA ARG A 29 -5.56 -0.16 2.62
C ARG A 29 -4.61 0.12 3.79
N MET A 30 -4.94 1.09 4.61
CA MET A 30 -4.16 1.47 5.80
C MET A 30 -4.15 0.35 6.86
N TYR A 31 -5.30 -0.27 7.11
CA TYR A 31 -5.38 -1.42 8.03
C TYR A 31 -4.57 -2.62 7.58
N ARG A 32 -4.57 -2.94 6.28
CA ARG A 32 -3.76 -4.03 5.74
C ARG A 32 -2.27 -3.79 5.92
N PHE A 33 -1.83 -2.55 5.72
CA PHE A 33 -0.43 -2.18 5.91
C PHE A 33 -0.01 -2.25 7.38
N GLN A 34 -0.86 -1.78 8.30
CA GLN A 34 -0.61 -1.85 9.73
C GLN A 34 -0.51 -3.31 10.23
N GLU A 35 -1.31 -4.21 9.68
CA GLU A 35 -1.25 -5.62 10.01
C GLU A 35 0.11 -6.23 9.65
N VAL A 36 0.64 -5.90 8.49
CA VAL A 36 1.98 -6.34 8.07
C VAL A 36 3.08 -5.69 8.93
N LEU A 37 2.89 -4.44 9.36
CA LEU A 37 3.81 -3.77 10.27
C LEU A 37 3.90 -4.44 11.66
N ALA A 38 2.76 -4.94 12.17
CA ALA A 38 2.66 -5.57 13.48
C ALA A 38 3.12 -7.01 13.48
N ASP A 39 2.61 -7.82 12.54
CA ASP A 39 2.76 -9.28 12.50
C ASP A 39 3.37 -9.79 11.18
N GLY A 40 4.13 -8.95 10.49
CA GLY A 40 4.73 -9.30 9.21
C GLY A 40 5.81 -10.37 9.33
N VAL A 41 5.69 -11.41 8.50
CA VAL A 41 6.70 -12.46 8.33
C VAL A 41 7.53 -12.14 7.09
N GLU A 42 8.85 -12.09 7.26
CA GLU A 42 9.77 -11.84 6.14
C GLU A 42 9.92 -13.08 5.27
N THR A 43 9.82 -12.88 3.96
CA THR A 43 10.11 -13.92 2.96
C THR A 43 10.78 -13.30 1.74
N GLU A 44 11.32 -14.15 0.89
CA GLU A 44 11.91 -13.74 -0.38
C GLU A 44 10.90 -13.93 -1.51
N ALA A 45 10.76 -12.88 -2.33
CA ALA A 45 9.97 -12.91 -3.54
C ALA A 45 10.88 -12.87 -4.75
N VAL A 46 10.56 -13.64 -5.78
CA VAL A 46 11.30 -13.68 -7.05
C VAL A 46 10.54 -12.88 -8.10
N VAL A 47 11.22 -11.98 -8.78
CA VAL A 47 10.67 -11.21 -9.90
C VAL A 47 10.49 -12.15 -11.09
N VAL A 48 9.24 -12.35 -11.51
CA VAL A 48 8.92 -13.26 -12.63
C VAL A 48 8.63 -12.53 -13.93
N ARG A 49 8.23 -11.27 -13.87
CA ARG A 49 7.93 -10.47 -15.05
C ARG A 49 8.06 -8.98 -14.77
N LYS A 50 8.56 -8.25 -15.77
CA LYS A 50 8.54 -6.79 -15.83
C LYS A 50 7.76 -6.36 -17.07
N TYR A 51 6.90 -5.37 -16.95
CA TYR A 51 6.17 -4.84 -18.08
C TYR A 51 5.71 -3.41 -17.83
N GLU A 52 5.44 -2.72 -18.92
CA GLU A 52 4.87 -1.39 -18.90
C GLU A 52 3.43 -1.49 -19.37
N ARG A 53 2.53 -0.97 -18.58
CA ARG A 53 1.13 -0.82 -18.95
C ARG A 53 0.92 0.60 -19.44
N SER A 54 0.57 0.74 -20.71
CA SER A 54 0.12 2.01 -21.28
C SER A 54 -1.36 2.16 -20.98
N PRO A 55 -1.75 3.02 -20.11
CA PRO A 55 -3.14 3.38 -19.92
C PRO A 55 -3.40 4.74 -20.52
N SER A 56 -4.66 5.03 -20.75
CA SER A 56 -5.16 6.37 -21.03
C SER A 56 -4.78 7.41 -19.95
N PHE A 57 -4.15 6.98 -18.84
CA PHE A 57 -3.79 7.77 -17.66
C PHE A 57 -2.30 7.75 -17.30
N GLY A 58 -1.41 7.53 -18.27
CA GLY A 58 0.05 7.57 -18.08
C GLY A 58 0.72 6.19 -17.95
N TRP A 59 1.98 6.14 -18.31
CA TRP A 59 2.80 4.93 -18.28
C TRP A 59 3.04 4.47 -16.84
N ARG A 60 2.64 3.25 -16.54
CA ARG A 60 2.94 2.62 -15.25
C ARG A 60 3.85 1.42 -15.44
N LYS A 61 5.02 1.50 -14.87
CA LYS A 61 5.96 0.40 -14.79
C LYS A 61 5.50 -0.58 -13.72
N ARG A 62 5.33 -1.85 -14.08
CA ARG A 62 4.82 -2.89 -13.19
C ARG A 62 5.79 -4.05 -13.11
N VAL A 63 5.83 -4.66 -11.94
CA VAL A 63 6.63 -5.85 -11.65
C VAL A 63 5.72 -6.92 -11.08
N ALA A 64 5.73 -8.09 -11.70
CA ALA A 64 5.11 -9.28 -11.16
C ALA A 64 6.15 -10.10 -10.41
N PHE A 65 5.82 -10.56 -9.24
CA PHE A 65 6.69 -11.38 -8.38
C PHE A 65 5.90 -12.47 -7.66
N GLU A 66 6.60 -13.48 -7.21
CA GLU A 66 6.05 -14.61 -6.49
C GLU A 66 6.78 -14.82 -5.17
N TYR A 67 6.03 -15.09 -4.10
CA TYR A 67 6.59 -15.47 -2.81
C TYR A 67 5.83 -16.66 -2.22
N ARG A 68 6.47 -17.37 -1.31
CA ARG A 68 5.86 -18.48 -0.57
C ARG A 68 5.59 -18.07 0.87
N ASP A 69 4.42 -18.43 1.36
CA ASP A 69 4.11 -18.30 2.78
C ASP A 69 4.65 -19.48 3.61
N ALA A 70 4.45 -19.44 4.92
CA ALA A 70 4.89 -20.49 5.83
C ALA A 70 4.27 -21.87 5.55
N SER A 71 3.10 -21.92 4.91
CA SER A 71 2.43 -23.16 4.49
C SER A 71 2.97 -23.73 3.17
N GLY A 72 3.86 -23.00 2.49
CA GLY A 72 4.39 -23.37 1.17
C GLY A 72 3.52 -22.93 -0.01
N THR A 73 2.42 -22.23 0.24
CA THR A 73 1.54 -21.69 -0.81
C THR A 73 2.23 -20.55 -1.55
N VAL A 74 2.21 -20.61 -2.87
CA VAL A 74 2.80 -19.58 -3.74
C VAL A 74 1.77 -18.47 -3.99
N HIS A 75 2.15 -17.25 -3.68
CA HIS A 75 1.37 -16.05 -3.94
C HIS A 75 2.02 -15.24 -5.07
N ARG A 76 1.30 -15.07 -6.16
CA ARG A 76 1.72 -14.21 -7.27
C ARG A 76 1.08 -12.85 -7.15
N LYS A 77 1.89 -11.81 -7.19
CA LYS A 77 1.48 -10.42 -7.07
C LYS A 77 2.02 -9.58 -8.22
N ASP A 78 1.33 -8.50 -8.47
CA ASP A 78 1.65 -7.55 -9.53
C ASP A 78 1.48 -6.14 -8.97
N GLU A 79 2.53 -5.36 -8.99
CA GLU A 79 2.54 -4.03 -8.39
C GLU A 79 3.19 -2.98 -9.29
N ALA A 80 2.63 -1.79 -9.27
CA ALA A 80 3.23 -0.63 -9.91
C ALA A 80 4.42 -0.15 -9.06
N VAL A 81 5.54 0.07 -9.68
CA VAL A 81 6.77 0.51 -9.04
C VAL A 81 7.27 1.82 -9.65
N PHE A 82 8.06 2.58 -8.88
CA PHE A 82 8.71 3.76 -9.41
C PHE A 82 9.70 3.40 -10.53
N PRO A 83 9.89 4.27 -11.52
CA PRO A 83 10.82 4.02 -12.64
C PRO A 83 12.22 3.63 -12.18
N SER A 84 12.76 4.29 -11.16
CA SER A 84 14.08 3.99 -10.60
C SER A 84 14.18 2.56 -10.04
N LYS A 85 13.12 2.06 -9.41
CA LYS A 85 13.05 0.70 -8.89
C LYS A 85 12.89 -0.32 -10.03
N TYR A 86 12.05 0.01 -11.01
CA TYR A 86 11.85 -0.82 -12.19
C TYR A 86 13.15 -1.05 -12.96
N ASP A 87 13.95 0.00 -13.16
CA ASP A 87 15.20 -0.08 -13.92
C ASP A 87 16.27 -0.90 -13.20
N ARG A 88 16.28 -0.90 -11.86
CA ARG A 88 17.20 -1.70 -11.04
C ARG A 88 16.84 -3.17 -10.96
N LEU A 89 15.56 -3.52 -11.02
CA LEU A 89 15.09 -4.90 -10.91
C LEU A 89 15.21 -5.63 -12.24
N GLN A 90 15.68 -6.88 -12.19
CA GLN A 90 15.70 -7.80 -13.32
C GLN A 90 14.80 -9.00 -13.04
N VAL A 91 14.33 -9.66 -14.11
CA VAL A 91 13.62 -10.94 -13.97
C VAL A 91 14.58 -11.98 -13.37
N GLY A 92 14.12 -12.68 -12.33
CA GLY A 92 14.93 -13.60 -11.55
C GLY A 92 15.56 -13.00 -10.28
N ASP A 93 15.54 -11.68 -10.13
CA ASP A 93 16.02 -11.03 -8.91
C ASP A 93 15.13 -11.38 -7.72
N THR A 94 15.77 -11.44 -6.55
CA THR A 94 15.10 -11.67 -5.28
C THR A 94 14.88 -10.34 -4.56
N ILE A 95 13.64 -10.11 -4.12
CA ILE A 95 13.26 -8.97 -3.30
C ILE A 95 12.67 -9.45 -1.97
N LYS A 96 12.94 -8.69 -0.91
CA LYS A 96 12.41 -9.03 0.41
C LYS A 96 11.04 -8.40 0.61
N VAL A 97 10.08 -9.22 0.99
CA VAL A 97 8.70 -8.82 1.30
C VAL A 97 8.31 -9.32 2.69
N LEU A 98 7.40 -8.61 3.32
CA LEU A 98 6.72 -9.06 4.53
C LEU A 98 5.27 -9.35 4.18
N TYR A 99 4.75 -10.47 4.69
CA TYR A 99 3.34 -10.80 4.54
C TYR A 99 2.70 -10.98 5.92
N SER A 100 1.38 -10.79 6.00
CA SER A 100 0.63 -11.00 7.23
C SER A 100 0.52 -12.50 7.54
N ALA A 101 0.89 -12.91 8.76
CA ALA A 101 0.75 -14.29 9.19
C ALA A 101 -0.72 -14.76 9.18
N LYS A 102 -1.66 -13.87 9.44
CA LYS A 102 -3.10 -14.15 9.43
C LYS A 102 -3.69 -14.20 8.03
N ARG A 103 -3.18 -13.34 7.14
CA ARG A 103 -3.65 -13.20 5.76
C ARG A 103 -2.47 -13.19 4.79
N PRO A 104 -1.91 -14.35 4.44
CA PRO A 104 -0.66 -14.44 3.66
C PRO A 104 -0.68 -13.74 2.30
N TYR A 105 -1.86 -13.45 1.77
CA TYR A 105 -2.04 -12.69 0.54
C TYR A 105 -1.86 -11.17 0.70
N VAL A 106 -1.82 -10.68 1.95
CA VAL A 106 -1.53 -9.28 2.29
C VAL A 106 -0.02 -9.15 2.51
N TYR A 107 0.61 -8.29 1.76
CA TYR A 107 2.06 -8.12 1.74
C TYR A 107 2.46 -6.65 1.68
N ALA A 108 3.72 -6.38 2.02
CA ALA A 108 4.39 -5.11 1.78
C ALA A 108 5.87 -5.36 1.46
N PHE A 109 6.49 -4.49 0.68
CA PHE A 109 7.94 -4.54 0.50
C PHE A 109 8.65 -4.20 1.81
N LYS A 110 9.68 -4.97 2.15
CA LYS A 110 10.48 -4.74 3.37
C LYS A 110 10.99 -3.30 3.44
N GLU A 111 11.49 -2.78 2.33
CA GLU A 111 11.98 -1.41 2.22
C GLU A 111 10.91 -0.37 2.62
N ALA A 112 9.67 -0.53 2.15
CA ALA A 112 8.56 0.36 2.50
C ALA A 112 8.18 0.26 3.99
N VAL A 113 8.23 -0.94 4.55
CA VAL A 113 7.97 -1.17 5.98
C VAL A 113 9.05 -0.52 6.86
N GLU A 114 10.31 -0.66 6.49
CA GLU A 114 11.43 -0.04 7.21
C GLU A 114 11.37 1.48 7.16
N GLN A 115 11.07 2.05 5.99
CA GLN A 115 10.88 3.49 5.84
C GLN A 115 9.72 4.01 6.71
N SER A 116 8.60 3.29 6.75
CA SER A 116 7.46 3.66 7.58
C SER A 116 7.75 3.56 9.07
N ARG A 117 8.48 2.53 9.50
CA ARG A 117 8.91 2.40 10.90
C ARG A 117 9.85 3.53 11.30
N ALA A 118 10.80 3.88 10.44
CA ALA A 118 11.71 5.00 10.68
C ALA A 118 10.97 6.35 10.75
N ALA A 119 9.96 6.57 9.90
CA ALA A 119 9.14 7.77 9.92
C ALA A 119 8.32 7.88 11.21
N MET A 120 7.71 6.78 11.67
CA MET A 120 6.96 6.73 12.93
C MET A 120 7.86 6.97 14.14
N ALA A 121 9.08 6.43 14.14
CA ALA A 121 10.04 6.66 15.21
C ALA A 121 10.42 8.15 15.33
N ARG A 122 10.72 8.80 14.21
CA ARG A 122 11.02 10.25 14.16
C ARG A 122 9.86 11.11 14.65
N GLU A 123 8.64 10.74 14.28
CA GLU A 123 7.45 11.48 14.72
C GLU A 123 7.23 11.36 16.23
N LYS A 124 7.45 10.17 16.78
CA LYS A 124 7.36 9.92 18.23
C LYS A 124 8.43 10.71 19.01
N GLU A 125 9.63 10.82 18.49
CA GLU A 125 10.69 11.65 19.07
C GLU A 125 10.30 13.13 19.08
N ARG A 126 9.77 13.66 17.98
CA ARG A 126 9.31 15.05 17.90
C ARG A 126 8.19 15.36 18.89
N GLN A 127 7.24 14.45 19.07
CA GLN A 127 6.15 14.61 20.02
C GLN A 127 6.68 14.60 21.45
N HIS A 128 7.69 13.79 21.75
CA HIS A 128 8.30 13.75 23.07
C HIS A 128 9.05 15.06 23.40
N ASP A 129 9.80 15.60 22.45
CA ASP A 129 10.52 16.87 22.61
C ASP A 129 9.55 18.05 22.79
N GLN A 130 8.45 18.09 22.07
CA GLN A 130 7.42 19.11 22.24
C GLN A 130 6.73 19.04 23.61
N SER A 131 6.45 17.85 24.09
CA SER A 131 5.87 17.64 25.41
C SER A 131 6.79 18.05 26.55
N SER A 132 8.12 17.94 26.35
CA SER A 132 9.13 18.32 27.35
C SER A 132 9.38 19.83 27.40
N SER A 133 9.08 20.56 26.32
CA SER A 133 9.26 22.02 26.24
C SER A 133 8.07 22.82 26.80
N ASP A 134 6.92 22.19 26.94
CA ASP A 134 5.68 22.83 27.46
C ASP A 134 5.48 22.68 28.98
N THR A 135 6.44 22.13 29.69
CA THR A 135 6.40 22.09 31.17
C THR A 135 7.09 23.32 31.73
N PRO A 136 6.33 24.25 32.39
CA PRO A 136 6.91 25.45 32.97
C PRO A 136 7.81 25.16 34.17
#